data_c15efe01e349eee2552a8fb23aea6d55
#
_entry.id   c15efe01e349eee2552a8fb23aea6d55
#
_cell.length_a   1.000
_cell.length_b   1.000
_cell.length_c   1.000
_cell.angle_alpha   90.00
_cell.angle_beta   90.00
_cell.angle_gamma   90.00
#
_symmetry.space_group_name_H-M   'P 1'
#
loop_
_entity.id
_entity.type
_entity.pdbx_description
1 polymer ?
#
loop_
_entity_poly.entity_id
_entity_poly.type
_entity_poly.pdbx_seq_one_letter_code
_entity_poly.pdbx_strand_id
1 'polypeptide(L)'
;SSRAGAAISIQEVTKKPLKFEGIGEKVSDLQLFNPQSMADRILGMGDVINFVRKAEEITTKEEAEALEKKMLKGSFTYADLLKQMKLINRMGSLKSLLKMFPGGAEFANMDFDEKEFVRRSAIISSMTEKERLEKVELVPSRRRRIAEGSGNSIDAVNRMVKEHKRLKQIFKDMPSLQQKMAKSKIPSFKGWKF
;
A
#
# COMPACT_ATOMS: atom_id res chain seq x y z
N SER A 1 23.40 7.51 -6.71
CA SER A 1 22.88 6.82 -7.91
C SER A 1 21.97 5.69 -7.47
N SER A 2 20.72 5.73 -7.88
CA SER A 2 19.68 4.77 -7.46
C SER A 2 19.91 3.33 -7.93
N ARG A 3 20.86 3.10 -8.84
CA ARG A 3 21.14 1.78 -9.43
C ARG A 3 22.32 1.05 -8.81
N ALA A 4 22.94 1.60 -7.77
CA ALA A 4 23.98 0.96 -6.96
C ALA A 4 25.10 0.21 -7.73
N GLY A 5 25.42 0.62 -8.96
CA GLY A 5 26.50 0.02 -9.77
C GLY A 5 27.86 0.04 -9.08
N ALA A 6 28.07 1.00 -8.16
CA ALA A 6 29.25 1.06 -7.31
C ALA A 6 29.46 -0.22 -6.46
N ALA A 7 28.40 -0.94 -6.11
CA ALA A 7 28.46 -2.17 -5.34
C ALA A 7 29.26 -3.27 -6.08
N ILE A 8 29.04 -3.39 -7.40
CA ILE A 8 29.77 -4.32 -8.26
C ILE A 8 31.27 -3.96 -8.30
N SER A 9 31.57 -2.67 -8.51
CA SER A 9 32.96 -2.19 -8.53
C SER A 9 33.67 -2.41 -7.19
N ILE A 10 33.01 -2.14 -6.07
CA ILE A 10 33.55 -2.36 -4.73
C ILE A 10 33.89 -3.84 -4.53
N GLN A 11 32.94 -4.73 -4.85
CA GLN A 11 33.15 -6.16 -4.71
C GLN A 11 34.28 -6.67 -5.60
N GLU A 12 34.38 -6.17 -6.84
CA GLU A 12 35.44 -6.54 -7.77
C GLU A 12 36.84 -6.09 -7.27
N VAL A 13 36.93 -4.86 -6.78
CA VAL A 13 38.22 -4.31 -6.29
C VAL A 13 38.62 -4.93 -4.97
N THR A 14 37.71 -5.06 -4.03
CA THR A 14 38.03 -5.53 -2.67
C THR A 14 38.07 -7.04 -2.55
N LYS A 15 37.44 -7.77 -3.47
CA LYS A 15 37.21 -9.23 -3.41
C LYS A 15 36.55 -9.69 -2.12
N LYS A 16 35.84 -8.78 -1.43
CA LYS A 16 35.11 -9.07 -0.19
C LYS A 16 33.62 -9.12 -0.46
N PRO A 17 32.87 -10.07 0.15
CA PRO A 17 31.43 -10.15 -0.03
C PRO A 17 30.73 -8.99 0.65
N LEU A 18 29.73 -8.44 -0.01
CA LEU A 18 28.80 -7.49 0.59
C LEU A 18 27.89 -8.27 1.56
N LYS A 19 27.78 -7.81 2.81
CA LYS A 19 26.98 -8.47 3.84
C LYS A 19 25.71 -7.71 4.15
N PHE A 20 25.78 -6.39 4.15
CA PHE A 20 24.68 -5.49 4.49
C PHE A 20 24.58 -4.37 3.48
N GLU A 21 23.39 -3.80 3.37
CA GLU A 21 23.12 -2.59 2.61
C GLU A 21 22.21 -1.65 3.41
N GLY A 22 22.48 -0.35 3.33
CA GLY A 22 21.60 0.70 3.85
C GLY A 22 20.65 1.14 2.75
N ILE A 23 19.35 1.11 3.05
CA ILE A 23 18.28 1.58 2.14
C ILE A 23 17.72 2.93 2.53
N GLY A 24 18.20 3.50 3.63
CA GLY A 24 17.80 4.80 4.19
C GLY A 24 18.79 5.25 5.27
N GLU A 25 18.38 6.17 6.12
CA GLU A 25 19.24 6.83 7.12
C GLU A 25 19.06 6.29 8.54
N LYS A 26 18.01 5.50 8.79
CA LYS A 26 17.71 4.95 10.12
C LYS A 26 18.42 3.60 10.31
N VAL A 27 18.66 3.23 11.57
CA VAL A 27 19.19 1.90 11.91
C VAL A 27 18.29 0.77 11.39
N SER A 28 16.97 0.97 11.39
CA SER A 28 15.99 0.05 10.80
C SER A 28 16.12 -0.10 9.28
N ASP A 29 16.86 0.79 8.62
CA ASP A 29 17.04 0.77 7.16
C ASP A 29 18.30 -0.01 6.75
N LEU A 30 19.00 -0.61 7.72
CA LEU A 30 20.07 -1.55 7.47
C LEU A 30 19.48 -2.95 7.27
N GLN A 31 19.79 -3.58 6.16
CA GLN A 31 19.30 -4.94 5.86
C GLN A 31 20.41 -5.84 5.32
N LEU A 32 20.18 -7.15 5.35
CA LEU A 32 21.09 -8.10 4.72
C LEU A 32 21.14 -7.84 3.21
N PHE A 33 22.36 -7.87 2.67
CA PHE A 33 22.57 -7.75 1.24
C PHE A 33 22.00 -8.96 0.50
N ASN A 34 21.14 -8.71 -0.48
CA ASN A 34 20.58 -9.73 -1.35
C ASN A 34 21.05 -9.49 -2.79
N PRO A 35 21.93 -10.38 -3.35
CA PRO A 35 22.47 -10.21 -4.70
C PRO A 35 21.40 -10.15 -5.78
N GLN A 36 20.31 -10.96 -5.65
CA GLN A 36 19.22 -10.98 -6.62
C GLN A 36 18.45 -9.65 -6.62
N SER A 37 18.07 -9.16 -5.44
CA SER A 37 17.43 -7.84 -5.31
C SER A 37 18.29 -6.72 -5.89
N MET A 38 19.63 -6.81 -5.69
CA MET A 38 20.56 -5.82 -6.25
C MET A 38 20.59 -5.89 -7.77
N ALA A 39 20.66 -7.09 -8.35
CA ALA A 39 20.62 -7.29 -9.80
C ALA A 39 19.31 -6.76 -10.40
N ASP A 40 18.18 -7.08 -9.80
CA ASP A 40 16.86 -6.62 -10.25
C ASP A 40 16.74 -5.09 -10.24
N ARG A 41 17.28 -4.43 -9.19
CA ARG A 41 17.35 -2.97 -9.12
C ARG A 41 18.24 -2.37 -10.21
N ILE A 42 19.40 -2.97 -10.49
CA ILE A 42 20.31 -2.53 -11.55
C ILE A 42 19.63 -2.64 -12.91
N LEU A 43 18.90 -3.73 -13.14
CA LEU A 43 18.17 -3.98 -14.39
C LEU A 43 16.86 -3.17 -14.50
N GLY A 44 16.46 -2.45 -13.43
CA GLY A 44 15.22 -1.68 -13.41
C GLY A 44 13.96 -2.54 -13.25
N MET A 45 14.10 -3.79 -12.82
CA MET A 45 12.99 -4.74 -12.59
C MET A 45 12.29 -4.52 -11.24
N GLY A 46 12.76 -3.58 -10.42
CA GLY A 46 12.25 -3.34 -9.07
C GLY A 46 12.84 -4.27 -8.01
N ASP A 47 12.46 -4.07 -6.76
CA ASP A 47 12.93 -4.86 -5.62
C ASP A 47 11.79 -5.68 -5.00
N VAL A 48 11.21 -6.55 -5.82
CA VAL A 48 10.02 -7.35 -5.46
C VAL A 48 10.30 -8.30 -4.29
N ILE A 49 11.50 -8.88 -4.23
CA ILE A 49 11.88 -9.84 -3.19
C ILE A 49 11.85 -9.17 -1.80
N ASN A 50 12.50 -8.00 -1.67
CA ASN A 50 12.49 -7.27 -0.40
C ASN A 50 11.11 -6.73 -0.05
N PHE A 51 10.30 -6.39 -1.06
CA PHE A 51 8.90 -6.00 -0.84
C PHE A 51 8.08 -7.16 -0.26
N VAL A 52 8.15 -8.35 -0.85
CA VAL A 52 7.43 -9.54 -0.37
C VAL A 52 7.87 -9.88 1.05
N ARG A 53 9.17 -9.91 1.32
CA ARG A 53 9.69 -10.16 2.67
C ARG A 53 9.17 -9.15 3.69
N LYS A 54 9.20 -7.85 3.39
CA LYS A 54 8.62 -6.81 4.27
C LYS A 54 7.12 -6.98 4.48
N ALA A 55 6.39 -7.37 3.45
CA ALA A 55 4.96 -7.63 3.56
C ALA A 55 4.69 -8.84 4.48
N GLU A 56 5.45 -9.93 4.35
CA GLU A 56 5.35 -11.12 5.19
C GLU A 56 5.71 -10.85 6.66
N GLU A 57 6.68 -9.97 6.93
CA GLU A 57 7.04 -9.55 8.29
C GLU A 57 5.91 -8.79 9.01
N ILE A 58 5.01 -8.15 8.26
CA ILE A 58 4.03 -7.21 8.82
C ILE A 58 2.61 -7.79 8.82
N THR A 59 2.32 -8.70 7.90
CA THR A 59 0.96 -9.27 7.71
C THR A 59 1.05 -10.77 7.51
N THR A 60 0.27 -11.52 8.27
CA THR A 60 0.16 -12.97 8.03
C THR A 60 -0.73 -13.25 6.82
N LYS A 61 -0.54 -14.42 6.23
CA LYS A 61 -1.36 -14.89 5.10
C LYS A 61 -2.84 -14.93 5.48
N GLU A 62 -3.15 -15.39 6.68
CA GLU A 62 -4.51 -15.47 7.23
C GLU A 62 -5.17 -14.09 7.35
N GLU A 63 -4.41 -13.06 7.77
CA GLU A 63 -4.91 -11.68 7.83
C GLU A 63 -5.21 -11.12 6.45
N ALA A 64 -4.35 -11.41 5.46
CA ALA A 64 -4.56 -10.99 4.07
C ALA A 64 -5.82 -11.65 3.48
N GLU A 65 -5.98 -12.96 3.65
CA GLU A 65 -7.18 -13.69 3.19
C GLU A 65 -8.46 -13.22 3.89
N ALA A 66 -8.39 -12.94 5.19
CA ALA A 66 -9.54 -12.41 5.94
C ALA A 66 -9.96 -11.03 5.44
N LEU A 67 -8.98 -10.19 5.09
CA LEU A 67 -9.23 -8.87 4.52
C LEU A 67 -9.88 -8.98 3.13
N GLU A 68 -9.34 -9.83 2.26
CA GLU A 68 -9.90 -10.08 0.94
C GLU A 68 -11.38 -10.53 1.02
N LYS A 69 -11.68 -11.50 1.90
CA LYS A 69 -13.06 -11.94 2.15
C LYS A 69 -13.97 -10.82 2.61
N LYS A 70 -13.49 -9.91 3.47
CA LYS A 70 -14.25 -8.73 3.90
C LYS A 70 -14.51 -7.75 2.76
N MET A 71 -13.51 -7.52 1.91
CA MET A 71 -13.63 -6.63 0.76
C MET A 71 -14.66 -7.16 -0.23
N LEU A 72 -14.57 -8.44 -0.61
CA LEU A 72 -15.51 -9.09 -1.54
C LEU A 72 -16.95 -9.12 -1.00
N LYS A 73 -17.14 -9.26 0.32
CA LYS A 73 -18.45 -9.19 0.97
C LYS A 73 -18.97 -7.75 1.16
N GLY A 74 -18.19 -6.73 0.84
CA GLY A 74 -18.55 -5.34 1.12
C GLY A 74 -18.61 -5.00 2.61
N SER A 75 -18.02 -5.84 3.49
CA SER A 75 -17.99 -5.65 4.94
C SER A 75 -16.72 -4.97 5.44
N PHE A 76 -15.94 -4.39 4.54
CA PHE A 76 -14.74 -3.61 4.83
C PHE A 76 -15.12 -2.30 5.53
N THR A 77 -14.62 -2.09 6.75
CA THR A 77 -14.97 -0.97 7.63
C THR A 77 -13.88 0.11 7.68
N TYR A 78 -14.19 1.26 8.32
CA TYR A 78 -13.16 2.27 8.61
C TYR A 78 -12.06 1.75 9.53
N ALA A 79 -12.38 0.80 10.44
CA ALA A 79 -11.38 0.16 11.28
C ALA A 79 -10.39 -0.67 10.45
N ASP A 80 -10.90 -1.41 9.47
CA ASP A 80 -10.06 -2.18 8.54
C ASP A 80 -9.20 -1.23 7.69
N LEU A 81 -9.78 -0.14 7.18
CA LEU A 81 -9.04 0.87 6.43
C LEU A 81 -7.89 1.48 7.26
N LEU A 82 -8.16 1.86 8.51
CA LEU A 82 -7.14 2.40 9.41
C LEU A 82 -6.02 1.38 9.69
N LYS A 83 -6.38 0.10 9.85
CA LYS A 83 -5.40 -0.99 10.02
C LYS A 83 -4.49 -1.07 8.79
N GLN A 84 -5.04 -1.04 7.58
CA GLN A 84 -4.26 -1.06 6.35
C GLN A 84 -3.36 0.18 6.21
N MET A 85 -3.88 1.37 6.51
CA MET A 85 -3.07 2.58 6.50
C MET A 85 -1.88 2.51 7.46
N LYS A 86 -2.10 1.97 8.68
CA LYS A 86 -1.01 1.76 9.64
C LYS A 86 0.03 0.75 9.17
N LEU A 87 -0.41 -0.33 8.51
CA LEU A 87 0.48 -1.33 7.90
C LEU A 87 1.36 -0.70 6.81
N ILE A 88 0.77 0.04 5.88
CA ILE A 88 1.50 0.75 4.83
C ILE A 88 2.54 1.70 5.44
N ASN A 89 2.17 2.45 6.49
CA ASN A 89 3.10 3.34 7.18
C ASN A 89 4.28 2.60 7.85
N ARG A 90 4.07 1.39 8.36
CA ARG A 90 5.14 0.54 8.92
C ARG A 90 6.09 0.01 7.86
N MET A 91 5.61 -0.21 6.65
CA MET A 91 6.44 -0.63 5.51
C MET A 91 7.37 0.48 4.99
N GLY A 92 7.19 1.71 5.44
CA GLY A 92 7.89 2.91 4.96
C GLY A 92 6.98 3.84 4.18
N SER A 93 7.54 4.86 3.52
CA SER A 93 6.72 5.78 2.73
C SER A 93 6.10 5.06 1.53
N LEU A 94 4.87 5.42 1.18
CA LEU A 94 4.18 4.88 0.00
C LEU A 94 5.02 5.05 -1.28
N LYS A 95 5.74 6.17 -1.40
CA LYS A 95 6.67 6.44 -2.50
C LYS A 95 7.81 5.40 -2.55
N SER A 96 8.34 5.00 -1.38
CA SER A 96 9.38 3.97 -1.31
C SER A 96 8.85 2.61 -1.75
N LEU A 97 7.63 2.27 -1.35
CA LEU A 97 6.98 1.02 -1.77
C LEU A 97 6.75 0.97 -3.28
N LEU A 98 6.23 2.07 -3.86
CA LEU A 98 6.01 2.14 -5.30
C LEU A 98 7.30 1.96 -6.10
N LYS A 99 8.44 2.50 -5.63
CA LYS A 99 9.74 2.32 -6.28
C LYS A 99 10.24 0.87 -6.29
N MET A 100 9.71 0.01 -5.44
CA MET A 100 10.09 -1.42 -5.38
C MET A 100 9.41 -2.25 -6.48
N PHE A 101 8.36 -1.72 -7.12
CA PHE A 101 7.69 -2.39 -8.23
C PHE A 101 8.33 -2.07 -9.59
N PRO A 102 8.31 -3.01 -10.54
CA PRO A 102 8.70 -2.75 -11.92
C PRO A 102 7.83 -1.61 -12.51
N GLY A 103 8.46 -0.56 -13.06
CA GLY A 103 7.75 0.63 -13.55
C GLY A 103 7.20 1.56 -12.44
N GLY A 104 7.32 1.18 -11.18
CA GLY A 104 6.77 1.92 -10.03
C GLY A 104 7.42 3.30 -9.83
N ALA A 105 8.61 3.53 -10.38
CA ALA A 105 9.26 4.84 -10.34
C ALA A 105 8.44 5.94 -11.02
N GLU A 106 7.73 5.62 -12.10
CA GLU A 106 6.82 6.55 -12.79
C GLU A 106 5.61 6.86 -11.90
N PHE A 107 5.04 5.85 -11.24
CA PHE A 107 3.94 6.04 -10.29
C PHE A 107 4.38 6.75 -9.01
N ALA A 108 5.63 6.57 -8.56
CA ALA A 108 6.17 7.29 -7.40
C ALA A 108 6.35 8.79 -7.66
N ASN A 109 6.42 9.20 -8.92
CA ASN A 109 6.43 10.61 -9.35
C ASN A 109 5.02 11.21 -9.48
N MET A 110 3.97 10.39 -9.47
CA MET A 110 2.61 10.91 -9.31
C MET A 110 2.49 11.52 -7.92
N ASP A 111 1.81 12.65 -7.84
CA ASP A 111 1.69 13.45 -6.62
C ASP A 111 0.80 12.72 -5.59
N PHE A 112 1.39 11.69 -4.96
CA PHE A 112 0.79 11.06 -3.79
C PHE A 112 0.92 12.03 -2.62
N ASP A 113 -0.17 12.72 -2.31
CA ASP A 113 -0.22 13.63 -1.17
C ASP A 113 -0.17 12.84 0.13
N GLU A 114 1.05 12.68 0.69
CA GLU A 114 1.26 12.08 2.01
C GLU A 114 0.43 12.79 3.08
N LYS A 115 0.13 14.09 2.89
CA LYS A 115 -0.73 14.87 3.79
C LYS A 115 -2.17 14.37 3.74
N GLU A 116 -2.66 13.96 2.56
CA GLU A 116 -3.99 13.39 2.43
C GLU A 116 -4.10 12.05 3.17
N PHE A 117 -3.05 11.23 3.12
CA PHE A 117 -2.98 9.98 3.89
C PHE A 117 -3.04 10.24 5.40
N VAL A 118 -2.27 11.21 5.89
CA VAL A 118 -2.27 11.62 7.30
C VAL A 118 -3.64 12.17 7.71
N ARG A 119 -4.26 13.02 6.87
CA ARG A 119 -5.61 13.56 7.09
C ARG A 119 -6.65 12.47 7.24
N ARG A 120 -6.68 11.50 6.34
CA ARG A 120 -7.62 10.36 6.40
C ARG A 120 -7.42 9.54 7.67
N SER A 121 -6.18 9.29 8.05
CA SER A 121 -5.87 8.60 9.31
C SER A 121 -6.37 9.38 10.52
N ALA A 122 -6.21 10.70 10.56
CA ALA A 122 -6.70 11.57 11.63
C ALA A 122 -8.24 11.56 11.70
N ILE A 123 -8.93 11.66 10.56
CA ILE A 123 -10.40 11.60 10.50
C ILE A 123 -10.90 10.28 11.09
N ILE A 124 -10.35 9.13 10.66
CA ILE A 124 -10.78 7.83 11.16
C ILE A 124 -10.43 7.66 12.65
N SER A 125 -9.29 8.18 13.09
CA SER A 125 -8.87 8.13 14.49
C SER A 125 -9.79 8.94 15.41
N SER A 126 -10.42 10.01 14.90
CA SER A 126 -11.41 10.82 15.61
C SER A 126 -12.80 10.19 15.68
N MET A 127 -13.03 9.10 14.97
CA MET A 127 -14.27 8.32 15.09
C MET A 127 -14.27 7.48 16.37
N THR A 128 -15.44 7.30 16.97
CA THR A 128 -15.65 6.31 18.02
C THR A 128 -15.49 4.89 17.46
N GLU A 129 -15.29 3.90 18.34
CA GLU A 129 -15.19 2.50 17.90
C GLU A 129 -16.44 2.05 17.13
N LYS A 130 -17.64 2.40 17.62
CA LYS A 130 -18.91 2.07 16.94
C LYS A 130 -19.00 2.68 15.55
N GLU A 131 -18.48 3.89 15.36
CA GLU A 131 -18.43 4.57 14.05
C GLU A 131 -17.39 3.94 13.12
N ARG A 132 -16.21 3.60 13.63
CA ARG A 132 -15.17 2.89 12.85
C ARG A 132 -15.62 1.52 12.39
N LEU A 133 -16.39 0.80 13.22
CA LEU A 133 -16.98 -0.50 12.90
C LEU A 133 -18.30 -0.39 12.11
N GLU A 134 -18.71 0.82 11.73
CA GLU A 134 -19.93 1.10 10.99
C GLU A 134 -21.22 0.54 11.65
N LYS A 135 -21.21 0.39 12.99
CA LYS A 135 -22.38 -0.03 13.77
C LYS A 135 -23.40 1.08 13.96
N VAL A 136 -23.02 2.32 13.65
CA VAL A 136 -23.86 3.51 13.72
C VAL A 136 -23.63 4.37 12.48
N GLU A 137 -24.67 5.05 12.04
CA GLU A 137 -24.58 5.94 10.88
C GLU A 137 -23.83 7.24 11.21
N LEU A 138 -23.03 7.72 10.28
CA LEU A 138 -22.35 9.01 10.37
C LEU A 138 -23.29 10.14 9.95
N VAL A 139 -24.25 10.47 10.84
CA VAL A 139 -25.15 11.61 10.68
C VAL A 139 -24.39 12.96 10.72
N PRO A 140 -24.98 14.07 10.23
CA PRO A 140 -24.28 15.36 10.12
C PRO A 140 -23.62 15.85 11.41
N SER A 141 -24.27 15.67 12.57
CA SER A 141 -23.70 16.04 13.88
C SER A 141 -22.43 15.26 14.22
N ARG A 142 -22.41 13.96 13.93
CA ARG A 142 -21.21 13.12 14.13
C ARG A 142 -20.08 13.52 13.20
N ARG A 143 -20.39 13.81 11.92
CA ARG A 143 -19.37 14.28 10.95
C ARG A 143 -18.76 15.61 11.38
N ARG A 144 -19.55 16.54 11.92
CA ARG A 144 -19.04 17.81 12.45
C ARG A 144 -18.06 17.57 13.61
N ARG A 145 -18.47 16.75 14.60
CA ARG A 145 -17.59 16.40 15.72
C ARG A 145 -16.28 15.72 15.25
N ILE A 146 -16.37 14.81 14.26
CA ILE A 146 -15.18 14.14 13.68
C ILE A 146 -14.28 15.15 12.96
N ALA A 147 -14.87 16.11 12.24
CA ALA A 147 -14.12 17.17 11.58
C ALA A 147 -13.35 18.03 12.60
N GLU A 148 -14.02 18.49 13.64
CA GLU A 148 -13.43 19.26 14.73
C GLU A 148 -12.32 18.46 15.44
N GLY A 149 -12.59 17.22 15.84
CA GLY A 149 -11.64 16.37 16.56
C GLY A 149 -10.42 15.95 15.73
N SER A 150 -10.53 15.95 14.41
CA SER A 150 -9.43 15.60 13.50
C SER A 150 -8.67 16.81 12.95
N GLY A 151 -9.12 18.04 13.25
CA GLY A 151 -8.58 19.26 12.68
C GLY A 151 -8.78 19.38 11.16
N ASN A 152 -9.84 18.74 10.63
CA ASN A 152 -10.16 18.74 9.20
C ASN A 152 -11.51 19.44 8.93
N SER A 153 -11.73 19.84 7.68
CA SER A 153 -13.02 20.40 7.28
C SER A 153 -14.12 19.33 7.23
N ILE A 154 -15.35 19.72 7.42
CA ILE A 154 -16.52 18.84 7.25
C ILE A 154 -16.58 18.26 5.83
N ASP A 155 -16.14 19.01 4.83
CA ASP A 155 -16.08 18.57 3.44
C ASP A 155 -15.06 17.44 3.23
N ALA A 156 -13.91 17.49 3.92
CA ALA A 156 -12.94 16.39 3.91
C ALA A 156 -13.55 15.11 4.50
N VAL A 157 -14.28 15.21 5.61
CA VAL A 157 -15.01 14.09 6.20
C VAL A 157 -16.07 13.55 5.26
N ASN A 158 -16.88 14.41 4.65
CA ASN A 158 -17.93 14.02 3.70
C ASN A 158 -17.35 13.30 2.47
N ARG A 159 -16.24 13.83 1.93
CA ARG A 159 -15.51 13.24 0.80
C ARG A 159 -15.03 11.84 1.15
N MET A 160 -14.36 11.69 2.28
CA MET A 160 -13.87 10.39 2.74
C MET A 160 -14.99 9.37 2.93
N VAL A 161 -16.14 9.78 3.51
CA VAL A 161 -17.32 8.91 3.67
C VAL A 161 -17.86 8.47 2.31
N LYS A 162 -17.95 9.39 1.34
CA LYS A 162 -18.42 9.09 -0.03
C LYS A 162 -17.48 8.12 -0.74
N GLU A 163 -16.18 8.37 -0.65
CA GLU A 163 -15.14 7.52 -1.26
C GLU A 163 -15.13 6.12 -0.65
N HIS A 164 -15.24 6.01 0.67
CA HIS A 164 -15.30 4.71 1.34
C HIS A 164 -16.52 3.89 0.90
N LYS A 165 -17.69 4.52 0.80
CA LYS A 165 -18.91 3.86 0.27
C LYS A 165 -18.69 3.40 -1.18
N ARG A 166 -18.09 4.25 -2.02
CA ARG A 166 -17.79 3.91 -3.41
C ARG A 166 -16.82 2.74 -3.51
N LEU A 167 -15.77 2.75 -2.69
CA LEU A 167 -14.78 1.68 -2.63
C LEU A 167 -15.44 0.33 -2.27
N LYS A 168 -16.28 0.31 -1.24
CA LYS A 168 -17.04 -0.89 -0.85
C LYS A 168 -17.92 -1.42 -2.00
N GLN A 169 -18.55 -0.53 -2.75
CA GLN A 169 -19.38 -0.93 -3.90
C GLN A 169 -18.52 -1.54 -5.01
N ILE A 170 -17.39 -0.91 -5.35
CA ILE A 170 -16.45 -1.43 -6.36
C ILE A 170 -16.00 -2.85 -6.00
N PHE A 171 -15.58 -3.08 -4.75
CA PHE A 171 -15.15 -4.42 -4.32
C PHE A 171 -16.28 -5.44 -4.34
N LYS A 172 -17.49 -5.05 -3.93
CA LYS A 172 -18.66 -5.91 -3.99
C LYS A 172 -19.02 -6.32 -5.43
N ASP A 173 -18.81 -5.42 -6.39
CA ASP A 173 -19.14 -5.64 -7.79
C ASP A 173 -17.99 -6.35 -8.56
N MET A 174 -16.80 -6.44 -7.97
CA MET A 174 -15.60 -7.01 -8.61
C MET A 174 -15.79 -8.45 -9.11
N PRO A 175 -16.41 -9.39 -8.37
CA PRO A 175 -16.67 -10.73 -8.88
C PRO A 175 -17.53 -10.75 -10.12
N SER A 176 -18.53 -9.87 -10.19
CA SER A 176 -19.42 -9.75 -11.36
C SER A 176 -18.71 -9.13 -12.57
N LEU A 177 -17.79 -8.21 -12.33
CA LEU A 177 -16.93 -7.61 -13.36
C LEU A 177 -15.95 -8.62 -13.93
N GLN A 178 -15.31 -9.42 -13.10
CA GLN A 178 -14.43 -10.51 -13.53
C GLN A 178 -15.17 -11.54 -14.38
N GLN A 179 -16.38 -11.93 -13.98
CA GLN A 179 -17.22 -12.84 -14.78
C GLN A 179 -17.64 -12.23 -16.12
N LYS A 180 -17.95 -10.93 -16.17
CA LYS A 180 -18.27 -10.21 -17.42
C LYS A 180 -17.06 -10.10 -18.33
N MET A 181 -15.87 -9.81 -17.77
CA MET A 181 -14.63 -9.77 -18.54
C MET A 181 -14.21 -11.14 -19.07
N ALA A 182 -14.41 -12.20 -18.30
CA ALA A 182 -14.16 -13.56 -18.75
C ALA A 182 -15.13 -14.03 -19.85
N LYS A 183 -16.36 -13.49 -19.88
CA LYS A 183 -17.36 -13.76 -20.93
C LYS A 183 -17.22 -12.85 -22.15
N SER A 184 -16.67 -11.63 -22.00
CA SER A 184 -16.31 -10.80 -23.13
C SER A 184 -15.04 -11.41 -23.74
N LYS A 185 -15.12 -11.84 -25.01
CA LYS A 185 -13.97 -12.28 -25.84
C LYS A 185 -13.01 -11.10 -26.06
N ILE A 186 -12.35 -10.64 -25.01
CA ILE A 186 -11.14 -9.84 -25.17
C ILE A 186 -10.06 -10.83 -25.58
N PRO A 187 -9.31 -10.63 -26.68
CA PRO A 187 -8.27 -11.55 -27.10
C PRO A 187 -7.34 -11.77 -25.92
N SER A 188 -7.23 -13.02 -25.49
CA SER A 188 -6.27 -13.39 -24.46
C SER A 188 -4.90 -12.94 -24.93
N PHE A 189 -4.22 -12.12 -24.15
CA PHE A 189 -2.81 -11.81 -24.34
C PHE A 189 -2.00 -13.09 -24.11
N LYS A 190 -2.16 -14.05 -25.03
CA LYS A 190 -1.29 -15.22 -25.14
C LYS A 190 0.00 -14.77 -25.76
N GLY A 191 0.96 -14.37 -24.97
CA GLY A 191 2.24 -13.93 -25.51
C GLY A 191 3.36 -13.70 -24.51
N TRP A 192 3.13 -13.87 -23.21
CA TRP A 192 4.23 -13.80 -22.26
C TRP A 192 4.46 -15.17 -21.65
N LYS A 193 5.34 -15.94 -22.31
CA LYS A 193 6.07 -17.05 -21.68
C LYS A 193 7.28 -16.43 -20.99
N PHE A 194 7.34 -16.59 -19.68
CA PHE A 194 8.56 -16.48 -18.90
C PHE A 194 9.34 -17.78 -18.99
#